data_c994c6e88b21b067e5bc2a3ab66076c3
#
_entry.id   c994c6e88b21b067e5bc2a3ab66076c3
#
_cell.length_a   1.000
_cell.length_b   1.000
_cell.length_c   1.000
_cell.angle_alpha   90.00
_cell.angle_beta   90.00
_cell.angle_gamma   90.00
#
_symmetry.space_group_name_H-M   'P 1'
#
loop_
_entity.id
_entity.type
_entity.pdbx_description
1 polymer ?
#
loop_
_entity_poly.entity_id
_entity_poly.type
_entity_poly.pdbx_seq_one_letter_code
_entity_poly.pdbx_strand_id
1 'polypeptide(L)'
;MASKSTNPPMMVTTNDYTPINSLIAPTVSDSTDDPNGISRGFVCLTAGTIKIQTANDETVSIVMPATAVGVVTFIRVKRVWSTGTAGTYLLAY
;
A
#
# COMPACT_ATOMS: atom_id res chain seq x y z
N MET A 1 -0.58 -28.31 -15.04
CA MET A 1 -0.76 -28.20 -15.19
C MET A 1 -0.87 -27.92 -15.27
N ALA A 2 -0.94 -27.44 -15.03
CA ALA A 2 -1.20 -27.04 -15.14
C ALA A 2 -1.26 -26.52 -15.05
N SER A 3 -1.31 -26.33 -14.83
CA SER A 3 -1.51 -25.93 -14.79
C SER A 3 -1.49 -25.52 -14.68
N LYS A 4 -1.53 -25.54 -14.70
CA LYS A 4 -1.78 -25.21 -14.71
C LYS A 4 -2.10 -24.79 -14.70
N SER A 5 -2.25 -24.72 -14.57
CA SER A 5 -2.81 -24.36 -14.67
C SER A 5 -3.28 -24.05 -14.72
N THR A 6 -3.54 -24.09 -14.65
CA THR A 6 -4.19 -23.78 -14.68
C THR A 6 -4.57 -23.55 -14.46
N ASN A 7 -4.78 -23.58 -14.37
CA ASN A 7 -5.35 -23.26 -14.10
C ASN A 7 -5.60 -22.88 -13.86
N PRO A 8 -5.66 -22.90 -13.85
CA PRO A 8 -6.18 -22.32 -13.58
C PRO A 8 -6.47 -21.79 -13.49
N PRO A 9 -6.58 -21.72 -13.37
CA PRO A 9 -7.06 -21.04 -13.11
C PRO A 9 -7.23 -20.53 -12.81
N MET A 10 -7.33 -20.32 -12.34
CA MET A 10 -7.65 -19.77 -11.94
C MET A 10 -7.80 -19.07 -11.59
N MET A 11 -8.01 -19.03 -11.20
CA MET A 11 -8.31 -18.34 -10.83
C MET A 11 -8.30 -17.53 -10.50
N VAL A 12 -8.17 -17.75 -10.28
CA VAL A 12 -8.27 -16.93 -9.65
C VAL A 12 -8.18 -15.85 -9.64
N THR A 13 -8.28 -15.62 -9.91
CA THR A 13 -8.21 -14.40 -9.74
C THR A 13 -8.22 -13.59 -8.54
N THR A 14 -7.88 -13.92 -7.52
CA THR A 14 -7.84 -13.09 -6.34
C THR A 14 -6.85 -11.97 -6.50
N ASN A 15 -7.31 -10.77 -6.44
CA ASN A 15 -6.49 -9.61 -6.68
C ASN A 15 -5.35 -9.46 -5.69
N ASP A 16 -5.50 -10.00 -4.50
CA ASP A 16 -4.49 -9.89 -3.45
C ASP A 16 -3.19 -10.59 -3.81
N TYR A 17 -3.24 -11.55 -4.73
CA TYR A 17 -2.07 -12.28 -5.17
C TYR A 17 -1.51 -11.77 -6.49
N THR A 18 -2.11 -10.71 -7.04
CA THR A 18 -1.59 -10.10 -8.26
C THR A 18 -0.30 -9.37 -7.95
N PRO A 19 0.75 -9.55 -8.76
CA PRO A 19 2.00 -8.83 -8.54
C PRO A 19 1.80 -7.32 -8.53
N ILE A 20 2.62 -6.66 -7.74
CA ILE A 20 2.67 -5.20 -7.72
C ILE A 20 3.36 -4.73 -9.00
N ASN A 21 2.73 -3.80 -9.69
CA ASN A 21 3.23 -3.29 -10.96
C ASN A 21 4.02 -1.99 -10.82
N SER A 22 3.74 -1.19 -9.80
CA SER A 22 4.32 0.14 -9.66
C SER A 22 4.49 0.52 -8.20
N LEU A 23 5.56 1.26 -7.93
CA LEU A 23 5.80 1.91 -6.65
C LEU A 23 5.86 3.41 -6.91
N ILE A 24 4.93 4.15 -6.32
CA ILE A 24 4.76 5.58 -6.58
C ILE A 24 4.76 6.34 -5.27
N ALA A 25 5.53 7.43 -5.21
CA ALA A 25 5.53 8.29 -4.04
C ALA A 25 4.13 8.84 -3.79
N PRO A 26 3.62 8.79 -2.56
CA PRO A 26 2.27 9.28 -2.28
C PRO A 26 2.19 10.80 -2.42
N THR A 27 1.04 11.27 -2.90
CA THR A 27 0.69 12.68 -2.82
C THR A 27 -0.02 12.89 -1.49
N VAL A 28 0.75 13.33 -0.49
CA VAL A 28 0.20 13.47 0.87
C VAL A 28 -0.78 14.63 0.93
N SER A 29 -1.87 14.44 1.66
CA SER A 29 -2.90 15.46 1.82
C SER A 29 -3.74 15.14 3.05
N ASP A 30 -4.21 16.18 3.74
CA ASP A 30 -5.13 16.03 4.88
C ASP A 30 -6.59 16.04 4.44
N SER A 31 -6.87 16.25 3.15
CA SER A 31 -8.25 16.46 2.67
C SER A 31 -8.62 15.68 1.42
N THR A 32 -7.66 15.26 0.62
CA THR A 32 -7.91 14.58 -0.67
C THR A 32 -7.23 13.23 -0.74
N ASP A 33 -7.91 12.29 -1.38
CA ASP A 33 -7.35 10.97 -1.63
C ASP A 33 -6.23 11.05 -2.66
N ASP A 34 -5.34 10.03 -2.65
CA ASP A 34 -4.25 9.97 -3.61
C ASP A 34 -4.81 9.89 -5.03
N PRO A 35 -4.30 10.72 -5.96
CA PRO A 35 -4.81 10.74 -7.33
C PRO A 35 -4.56 9.44 -8.11
N ASN A 36 -3.65 8.60 -7.65
CA ASN A 36 -3.37 7.31 -8.29
C ASN A 36 -4.34 6.21 -7.87
N GLY A 37 -5.30 6.51 -7.01
CA GLY A 37 -6.29 5.56 -6.56
C GLY A 37 -5.85 4.78 -5.35
N ILE A 38 -6.57 3.68 -5.08
CA ILE A 38 -6.33 2.85 -3.90
C ILE A 38 -5.16 1.91 -4.15
N SER A 39 -4.16 1.97 -3.28
CA SER A 39 -2.99 1.11 -3.37
C SER A 39 -3.28 -0.29 -2.82
N ARG A 40 -2.40 -1.23 -3.14
CA ARG A 40 -2.41 -2.58 -2.57
C ARG A 40 -1.67 -2.64 -1.24
N GLY A 41 -0.73 -1.71 -1.04
CA GLY A 41 0.08 -1.65 0.15
C GLY A 41 1.04 -0.47 0.07
N PHE A 42 2.01 -0.46 0.96
CA PHE A 42 3.04 0.57 0.94
C PHE A 42 4.38 -0.01 1.38
N VAL A 43 5.45 0.65 0.95
CA VAL A 43 6.82 0.31 1.34
C VAL A 43 7.40 1.47 2.13
N CYS A 44 7.98 1.18 3.27
CA CYS A 44 8.70 2.15 4.08
C CYS A 44 10.14 2.25 3.57
N LEU A 45 10.58 3.45 3.21
CA LEU A 45 11.96 3.69 2.81
C LEU A 45 12.79 4.25 3.97
N THR A 46 12.16 5.01 4.85
CA THR A 46 12.79 5.58 6.05
C THR A 46 11.83 5.39 7.20
N ALA A 47 12.31 4.86 8.31
CA ALA A 47 11.50 4.59 9.50
C ALA A 47 10.79 5.85 10.00
N GLY A 48 9.60 5.69 10.55
CA GLY A 48 8.79 6.78 11.06
C GLY A 48 7.35 6.35 11.20
N THR A 49 6.45 7.29 11.46
CA THR A 49 5.03 7.04 11.57
C THR A 49 4.34 7.44 10.29
N ILE A 50 3.52 6.56 9.73
CA ILE A 50 2.65 6.89 8.60
C ILE A 50 1.20 6.95 9.09
N LYS A 51 0.51 8.05 8.74
CA LYS A 51 -0.92 8.18 8.99
C LYS A 51 -1.66 8.03 7.68
N ILE A 52 -2.52 7.05 7.62
CA ILE A 52 -3.22 6.67 6.39
C ILE A 52 -4.72 6.65 6.61
N GLN A 53 -5.45 6.76 5.50
CA GLN A 53 -6.85 6.40 5.44
C GLN A 53 -6.97 5.16 4.56
N THR A 54 -7.58 4.11 5.12
CA THR A 54 -7.75 2.85 4.41
C THR A 54 -8.89 2.93 3.40
N ALA A 55 -9.00 1.93 2.53
CA ALA A 55 -10.09 1.84 1.58
C ALA A 55 -11.47 1.83 2.26
N ASN A 56 -11.55 1.44 3.53
CA ASN A 56 -12.77 1.44 4.32
C ASN A 56 -12.98 2.74 5.11
N ASP A 57 -12.26 3.79 4.78
CA ASP A 57 -12.34 5.10 5.44
C ASP A 57 -11.90 5.11 6.91
N GLU A 58 -11.11 4.15 7.30
CA GLU A 58 -10.51 4.13 8.63
C GLU A 58 -9.22 4.94 8.65
N THR A 59 -9.06 5.79 9.64
CA THR A 59 -7.83 6.56 9.82
C THR A 59 -6.95 5.84 10.82
N VAL A 60 -5.74 5.47 10.38
CA VAL A 60 -4.82 4.67 11.18
C VAL A 60 -3.43 5.29 11.15
N SER A 61 -2.78 5.34 12.32
CA SER A 61 -1.37 5.71 12.42
C SER A 61 -0.55 4.47 12.73
N ILE A 62 0.44 4.20 11.91
CA ILE A 62 1.28 3.02 12.03
C ILE A 62 2.73 3.45 12.23
N VAL A 63 3.35 2.98 13.30
CA VAL A 63 4.78 3.21 13.53
C VAL A 63 5.57 2.16 12.76
N MET A 64 6.42 2.61 11.84
CA MET A 64 7.24 1.73 11.03
C MET A 64 8.64 1.69 11.62
N PRO A 65 9.06 0.54 12.17
CA PRO A 65 10.41 0.40 12.72
C PRO A 65 11.46 0.27 11.60
N ALA A 66 12.71 0.46 11.94
CA ALA A 66 13.80 0.33 10.97
C ALA A 66 13.86 -1.07 10.33
N THR A 67 13.38 -2.08 11.02
CA THR A 67 13.33 -3.46 10.50
C THR A 67 12.27 -3.65 9.41
N ALA A 68 11.34 -2.71 9.26
CA ALA A 68 10.32 -2.76 8.22
C ALA A 68 10.71 -2.03 6.94
N VAL A 69 11.88 -1.42 6.90
CA VAL A 69 12.37 -0.72 5.70
C VAL A 69 12.56 -1.72 4.56
N GLY A 70 11.97 -1.40 3.41
CA GLY A 70 12.03 -2.27 2.24
C GLY A 70 11.01 -3.40 2.22
N VAL A 71 10.19 -3.53 3.24
CA VAL A 71 9.16 -4.58 3.33
C VAL A 71 7.81 -3.99 2.95
N VAL A 72 7.06 -4.70 2.11
CA VAL A 72 5.71 -4.27 1.72
C VAL A 72 4.73 -4.59 2.84
N THR A 73 3.96 -3.57 3.26
CA THR A 73 2.84 -3.75 4.17
C THR A 73 1.56 -3.77 3.35
N PHE A 74 0.82 -4.86 3.39
CA PHE A 74 -0.38 -5.06 2.55
C PHE A 74 -1.62 -4.50 3.25
N ILE A 75 -1.82 -3.21 3.10
CA ILE A 75 -3.02 -2.50 3.53
C ILE A 75 -3.45 -1.62 2.37
N ARG A 76 -4.73 -1.68 2.00
CA ARG A 76 -5.25 -0.83 0.92
C ARG A 76 -5.38 0.59 1.42
N VAL A 77 -4.58 1.47 0.82
CA VAL A 77 -4.47 2.89 1.23
C VAL A 77 -5.08 3.76 0.15
N LYS A 78 -6.01 4.62 0.52
CA LYS A 78 -6.55 5.61 -0.41
C LYS A 78 -6.03 7.02 -0.16
N ARG A 79 -5.47 7.28 1.01
CA ARG A 79 -4.88 8.57 1.36
C ARG A 79 -3.73 8.39 2.34
N VAL A 80 -2.65 9.12 2.10
CA VAL A 80 -1.59 9.30 3.10
C VAL A 80 -1.71 10.72 3.61
N TRP A 81 -1.90 10.86 4.91
CA TRP A 81 -2.08 12.17 5.52
C TRP A 81 -0.76 12.94 5.54
N SER A 82 -0.84 14.24 5.27
CA SER A 82 0.31 15.13 5.40
C SER A 82 0.65 15.34 6.87
N THR A 83 -0.35 15.61 7.68
CA THR A 83 -0.18 15.79 9.14
C THR A 83 -0.15 14.41 9.80
N GLY A 84 0.89 14.15 10.57
CA GLY A 84 1.04 12.90 11.30
C GLY A 84 1.86 11.84 10.59
N THR A 85 2.33 12.12 9.36
CA THR A 85 3.22 11.23 8.62
C THR A 85 4.64 11.76 8.68
N ALA A 86 5.57 10.90 9.09
CA ALA A 86 6.99 11.16 9.10
C ALA A 86 7.70 9.98 8.43
N GLY A 87 8.85 10.24 7.80
CA GLY A 87 9.57 9.24 7.05
C GLY A 87 9.22 9.29 5.57
N THR A 88 9.71 8.31 4.82
CA THR A 88 9.55 8.26 3.37
C THR A 88 8.91 6.94 2.98
N TYR A 89 7.92 7.00 2.10
CA TYR A 89 7.12 5.83 1.73
C TYR A 89 6.85 5.83 0.22
N LEU A 90 6.57 4.63 -0.32
CA LEU A 90 6.05 4.45 -1.67
C LEU A 90 4.76 3.65 -1.57
N LEU A 91 3.74 4.04 -2.33
CA LEU A 91 2.51 3.25 -2.46
C LEU A 91 2.69 2.20 -3.55
N ALA A 92 2.21 0.99 -3.29
CA ALA A 92 2.31 -0.16 -4.19
C ALA A 92 1.00 -0.37 -4.93
N TYR A 93 1.07 -0.40 -6.25
CA TYR A 93 -0.12 -0.55 -7.12
C TYR A 93 -0.09 -1.80 -7.98
#